data_c665742cb49201c3b89924a2dcaef9f1
#
_entry.id   c665742cb49201c3b89924a2dcaef9f1
#
_cell.length_a   1.000
_cell.length_b   1.000
_cell.length_c   1.000
_cell.angle_alpha   90.00
_cell.angle_beta   90.00
_cell.angle_gamma   90.00
#
_symmetry.space_group_name_H-M   'P 1'
#
loop_
_entity.id
_entity.type
_entity.pdbx_description
1 polymer ?
#
loop_
_entity_poly.entity_id
_entity_poly.type
_entity_poly.pdbx_seq_one_letter_code
_entity_poly.pdbx_strand_id
1 'polypeptide(L)'
;TVIDNARALPGYLNMTQGYDAASGTAASFSTLSIISTLAWGLGYFGMPHILLRFMAIREEKELNQSRRIATIWVVISMFIAVCIGIIGNSVTAAGKVPFLATSAESETIIIKLADLMSQHGVLLAVMAGIILSGILAATMSTADSQLLAAASSVSQDLMQHSFGIKMNQRTTMLAARATVICIAIIGMVLAWDPNSSVFRVVSFAWAGFGAAFGPVML
;
A
#
# COMPACT_ATOMS: atom_id res chain seq x y z
N THR A 1 -10.01 -27.72 8.92
CA THR A 1 -8.67 -27.19 8.55
C THR A 1 -8.76 -25.72 8.12
N VAL A 2 -7.60 -25.03 7.98
CA VAL A 2 -7.53 -23.64 7.49
C VAL A 2 -8.24 -23.46 6.14
N ILE A 3 -8.04 -24.43 5.24
CA ILE A 3 -8.66 -24.43 3.92
C ILE A 3 -10.17 -24.69 4.00
N ASP A 4 -10.64 -25.54 4.90
CA ASP A 4 -12.06 -25.82 5.06
C ASP A 4 -12.80 -24.58 5.57
N ASN A 5 -12.21 -23.82 6.51
CA ASN A 5 -12.77 -22.56 6.97
C ASN A 5 -12.87 -21.52 5.84
N ALA A 6 -11.86 -21.46 4.96
CA ALA A 6 -11.89 -20.57 3.80
C ALA A 6 -12.94 -21.02 2.76
N ARG A 7 -13.13 -22.33 2.55
CA ARG A 7 -14.14 -22.88 1.65
C ARG A 7 -15.57 -22.73 2.20
N ALA A 8 -15.73 -22.63 3.51
CA ALA A 8 -17.03 -22.42 4.14
C ALA A 8 -17.62 -21.05 3.83
N LEU A 9 -16.79 -20.07 3.44
CA LEU A 9 -17.23 -18.73 3.05
C LEU A 9 -17.56 -18.68 1.56
N PRO A 10 -18.81 -18.38 1.15
CA PRO A 10 -19.21 -18.33 -0.24
C PRO A 10 -18.37 -17.31 -1.03
N GLY A 11 -17.76 -17.74 -2.15
CA GLY A 11 -16.98 -16.88 -3.03
C GLY A 11 -15.59 -16.46 -2.52
N TYR A 12 -15.21 -16.79 -1.27
CA TYR A 12 -13.96 -16.30 -0.65
C TYR A 12 -12.69 -16.72 -1.42
N LEU A 13 -12.65 -17.91 -1.97
CA LEU A 13 -11.52 -18.41 -2.79
C LEU A 13 -11.74 -18.26 -4.30
N ASN A 14 -12.78 -17.54 -4.72
CA ASN A 14 -13.09 -17.34 -6.12
C ASN A 14 -12.46 -16.03 -6.61
N MET A 15 -11.73 -16.06 -7.71
CA MET A 15 -11.08 -14.86 -8.28
C MET A 15 -12.06 -13.84 -8.86
N THR A 16 -13.31 -14.23 -9.15
CA THR A 16 -14.34 -13.37 -9.77
C THR A 16 -15.45 -12.97 -8.79
N GLN A 17 -15.38 -13.44 -7.56
CA GLN A 17 -16.33 -13.16 -6.51
C GLN A 17 -15.63 -12.72 -5.24
N GLY A 18 -16.27 -11.89 -4.44
CA GLY A 18 -15.85 -11.53 -3.09
C GLY A 18 -16.85 -12.05 -2.08
N TYR A 19 -16.39 -12.38 -0.88
CA TYR A 19 -17.26 -12.63 0.26
C TYR A 19 -17.68 -11.29 0.86
N ASP A 20 -18.97 -11.04 0.94
CA ASP A 20 -19.52 -9.90 1.65
C ASP A 20 -19.88 -10.30 3.08
N ALA A 21 -19.14 -9.79 4.04
CA ALA A 21 -19.32 -10.09 5.46
C ALA A 21 -20.65 -9.55 6.02
N ALA A 22 -21.21 -8.51 5.41
CA ALA A 22 -22.46 -7.91 5.87
C ALA A 22 -23.68 -8.76 5.48
N SER A 23 -23.68 -9.32 4.27
CA SER A 23 -24.77 -10.17 3.77
C SER A 23 -24.53 -11.67 3.96
N GLY A 24 -23.29 -12.08 4.27
CA GLY A 24 -22.89 -13.49 4.38
C GLY A 24 -22.90 -14.24 3.03
N THR A 25 -22.93 -13.55 1.91
CA THR A 25 -23.08 -14.12 0.56
C THR A 25 -21.90 -13.80 -0.34
N ALA A 26 -21.80 -14.56 -1.45
CA ALA A 26 -20.85 -14.24 -2.50
C ALA A 26 -21.39 -13.10 -3.39
N ALA A 27 -20.61 -12.04 -3.55
CA ALA A 27 -20.87 -10.96 -4.49
C ALA A 27 -19.96 -11.09 -5.71
N SER A 28 -20.53 -11.16 -6.91
CA SER A 28 -19.75 -11.20 -8.15
C SER A 28 -19.19 -9.82 -8.49
N PHE A 29 -17.92 -9.76 -8.87
CA PHE A 29 -17.32 -8.54 -9.35
C PHE A 29 -17.92 -8.14 -10.71
N SER A 30 -18.28 -6.88 -10.86
CA SER A 30 -18.70 -6.36 -12.16
C SER A 30 -17.53 -6.37 -13.15
N THR A 31 -17.81 -6.45 -14.45
CA THR A 31 -16.79 -6.36 -15.51
C THR A 31 -15.95 -5.08 -15.37
N LEU A 32 -16.61 -3.97 -15.04
CA LEU A 32 -15.93 -2.69 -14.79
C LEU A 32 -14.97 -2.78 -13.60
N SER A 33 -15.35 -3.45 -12.52
CA SER A 33 -14.53 -3.66 -11.34
C SER A 33 -13.28 -4.48 -11.69
N ILE A 34 -13.43 -5.53 -12.48
CA ILE A 34 -12.32 -6.37 -12.93
C ILE A 34 -11.35 -5.57 -13.80
N ILE A 35 -11.86 -4.83 -14.79
CA ILE A 35 -11.03 -3.97 -15.66
C ILE A 35 -10.31 -2.91 -14.84
N SER A 36 -11.00 -2.25 -13.91
CA SER A 36 -10.41 -1.24 -13.03
C SER A 36 -9.27 -1.81 -12.17
N THR A 37 -9.45 -3.02 -11.65
CA THR A 37 -8.39 -3.70 -10.88
C THR A 37 -7.19 -4.07 -11.74
N LEU A 38 -7.40 -4.54 -12.97
CA LEU A 38 -6.32 -4.83 -13.92
C LEU A 38 -5.59 -3.54 -14.37
N ALA A 39 -6.30 -2.43 -14.48
CA ALA A 39 -5.74 -1.13 -14.82
C ALA A 39 -4.91 -0.49 -13.67
N TRP A 40 -4.88 -1.09 -12.49
CA TRP A 40 -4.09 -0.62 -11.35
C TRP A 40 -2.62 -0.34 -11.71
N GLY A 41 -2.04 -1.17 -12.58
CA GLY A 41 -0.67 -1.01 -13.06
C GLY A 41 -0.40 0.33 -13.74
N LEU A 42 -1.41 0.96 -14.35
CA LEU A 42 -1.27 2.26 -15.03
C LEU A 42 -1.00 3.41 -14.04
N GLY A 43 -1.44 3.28 -12.79
CA GLY A 43 -1.19 4.27 -11.75
C GLY A 43 0.29 4.44 -11.40
N TYR A 44 1.11 3.41 -11.61
CA TYR A 44 2.56 3.48 -11.33
C TYR A 44 3.29 4.45 -12.25
N PHE A 45 2.80 4.72 -13.45
CA PHE A 45 3.39 5.69 -14.37
C PHE A 45 3.31 7.14 -13.86
N GLY A 46 2.39 7.43 -12.96
CA GLY A 46 2.25 8.74 -12.32
C GLY A 46 2.98 8.87 -10.98
N MET A 47 3.74 7.86 -10.54
CA MET A 47 4.40 7.86 -9.23
C MET A 47 5.85 8.35 -9.31
N PRO A 48 6.17 9.61 -8.93
CA PRO A 48 7.49 10.20 -9.13
C PRO A 48 8.60 9.40 -8.46
N HIS A 49 8.38 8.92 -7.24
CA HIS A 49 9.38 8.15 -6.48
C HIS A 49 9.69 6.78 -7.09
N ILE A 50 8.79 6.24 -7.92
CA ILE A 50 9.02 5.00 -8.68
C ILE A 50 9.79 5.32 -9.95
N LEU A 51 9.37 6.35 -10.69
CA LEU A 51 10.01 6.78 -11.93
C LEU A 51 11.47 7.19 -11.70
N LEU A 52 11.76 7.92 -10.62
CA LEU A 52 13.12 8.30 -10.23
C LEU A 52 14.03 7.07 -10.05
N ARG A 53 13.53 5.95 -9.56
CA ARG A 53 14.32 4.72 -9.41
C ARG A 53 14.69 4.10 -10.76
N PHE A 54 13.79 4.15 -11.74
CA PHE A 54 14.10 3.71 -13.10
C PHE A 54 15.10 4.64 -13.79
N MET A 55 14.96 5.95 -13.58
CA MET A 55 15.90 6.95 -14.14
C MET A 55 17.30 6.87 -13.51
N ALA A 56 17.41 6.41 -12.27
CA ALA A 56 18.67 6.27 -11.53
C ALA A 56 19.45 4.97 -11.86
N ILE A 57 18.92 4.11 -12.72
CA ILE A 57 19.60 2.88 -13.14
C ILE A 57 20.84 3.26 -13.97
N ARG A 58 21.96 2.63 -13.66
CA ARG A 58 23.27 2.93 -14.25
C ARG A 58 23.38 2.54 -15.71
N GLU A 59 22.85 1.37 -16.08
CA GLU A 59 22.89 0.84 -17.44
C GLU A 59 21.54 0.24 -17.83
N GLU A 60 21.11 0.41 -19.08
CA GLU A 60 19.84 -0.15 -19.56
C GLU A 60 19.74 -1.67 -19.41
N LYS A 61 20.87 -2.38 -19.49
CA LYS A 61 20.93 -3.83 -19.30
C LYS A 61 20.50 -4.26 -17.89
N GLU A 62 20.79 -3.43 -16.88
CA GLU A 62 20.40 -3.69 -15.49
C GLU A 62 18.90 -3.58 -15.27
N LEU A 63 18.18 -2.89 -16.15
CA LEU A 63 16.74 -2.76 -16.10
C LEU A 63 16.04 -4.12 -16.17
N ASN A 64 16.51 -5.01 -17.04
CA ASN A 64 15.96 -6.36 -17.16
C ASN A 64 16.20 -7.21 -15.90
N GLN A 65 17.36 -7.06 -15.29
CA GLN A 65 17.68 -7.74 -14.03
C GLN A 65 16.83 -7.20 -12.89
N SER A 66 16.73 -5.88 -12.76
CA SER A 66 15.90 -5.20 -11.76
C SER A 66 14.43 -5.64 -11.88
N ARG A 67 13.89 -5.68 -13.10
CA ARG A 67 12.53 -6.16 -13.35
C ARG A 67 12.33 -7.60 -12.90
N ARG A 68 13.26 -8.51 -13.20
CA ARG A 68 13.16 -9.92 -12.79
C ARG A 68 13.15 -10.06 -11.27
N ILE A 69 14.08 -9.38 -10.59
CA ILE A 69 14.16 -9.41 -9.13
C ILE A 69 12.87 -8.84 -8.52
N ALA A 70 12.41 -7.70 -8.99
CA ALA A 70 11.18 -7.08 -8.51
C ALA A 70 9.96 -7.98 -8.72
N THR A 71 9.83 -8.63 -9.90
CA THR A 71 8.71 -9.52 -10.19
C THR A 71 8.71 -10.73 -9.26
N ILE A 72 9.86 -11.38 -9.06
CA ILE A 72 9.98 -12.53 -8.15
C ILE A 72 9.61 -12.12 -6.72
N TRP A 73 10.13 -10.97 -6.27
CA TRP A 73 9.83 -10.43 -4.95
C TRP A 73 8.33 -10.15 -4.76
N VAL A 74 7.69 -9.51 -5.74
CA VAL A 74 6.26 -9.21 -5.71
C VAL A 74 5.43 -10.49 -5.64
N VAL A 75 5.75 -11.51 -6.45
CA VAL A 75 5.03 -12.79 -6.43
C VAL A 75 5.13 -13.45 -5.05
N ILE A 76 6.32 -13.50 -4.46
CA ILE A 76 6.52 -14.09 -3.13
C ILE A 76 5.76 -13.29 -2.06
N SER A 77 5.89 -11.97 -2.05
CA SER A 77 5.25 -11.12 -1.03
C SER A 77 3.72 -11.14 -1.13
N MET A 78 3.16 -11.12 -2.34
CA MET A 78 1.72 -11.23 -2.56
C MET A 78 1.19 -12.61 -2.14
N PHE A 79 1.92 -13.67 -2.45
CA PHE A 79 1.55 -15.02 -2.01
C PHE A 79 1.51 -15.11 -0.47
N ILE A 80 2.53 -14.58 0.21
CA ILE A 80 2.56 -14.53 1.68
C ILE A 80 1.40 -13.71 2.23
N ALA A 81 1.09 -12.55 1.63
CA ALA A 81 -0.03 -11.71 2.04
C ALA A 81 -1.37 -12.43 1.95
N VAL A 82 -1.61 -13.17 0.86
CA VAL A 82 -2.81 -14.01 0.69
C VAL A 82 -2.86 -15.11 1.76
N CYS A 83 -1.74 -15.77 2.02
CA CYS A 83 -1.66 -16.78 3.09
C CYS A 83 -1.98 -16.20 4.47
N ILE A 84 -1.49 -15.00 4.79
CA ILE A 84 -1.80 -14.30 6.04
C ILE A 84 -3.31 -14.05 6.14
N GLY A 85 -3.96 -13.62 5.07
CA GLY A 85 -5.42 -13.40 5.05
C GLY A 85 -6.20 -14.70 5.30
N ILE A 86 -5.81 -15.79 4.63
CA ILE A 86 -6.48 -17.10 4.78
C ILE A 86 -6.29 -17.66 6.20
N ILE A 87 -5.07 -17.56 6.75
CA ILE A 87 -4.77 -17.98 8.13
C ILE A 87 -5.54 -17.09 9.11
N GLY A 88 -5.53 -15.78 8.91
CA GLY A 88 -6.24 -14.82 9.72
C GLY A 88 -7.73 -15.12 9.81
N ASN A 89 -8.38 -15.41 8.67
CA ASN A 89 -9.76 -15.84 8.63
C ASN A 89 -10.01 -17.10 9.49
N SER A 90 -9.13 -18.09 9.42
CA SER A 90 -9.24 -19.31 10.23
C SER A 90 -9.06 -19.06 11.73
N VAL A 91 -8.16 -18.17 12.11
CA VAL A 91 -7.93 -17.77 13.49
C VAL A 91 -9.13 -17.00 14.06
N THR A 92 -9.75 -16.15 13.24
CA THR A 92 -11.00 -15.46 13.56
C THR A 92 -12.16 -16.44 13.71
N ALA A 93 -12.31 -17.40 12.81
CA ALA A 93 -13.32 -18.46 12.90
C ALA A 93 -13.14 -19.34 14.15
N ALA A 94 -11.90 -19.50 14.64
CA ALA A 94 -11.61 -20.20 15.89
C ALA A 94 -11.83 -19.32 17.16
N GLY A 95 -12.33 -18.10 17.02
CA GLY A 95 -12.60 -17.18 18.11
C GLY A 95 -11.35 -16.63 18.82
N LYS A 96 -10.15 -16.80 18.24
CA LYS A 96 -8.88 -16.31 18.80
C LYS A 96 -8.63 -14.82 18.53
N VAL A 97 -9.24 -14.29 17.48
CA VAL A 97 -9.22 -12.87 17.10
C VAL A 97 -10.67 -12.43 16.91
N PRO A 98 -11.05 -11.20 17.32
CA PRO A 98 -12.39 -10.67 17.09
C PRO A 98 -12.77 -10.70 15.61
N PHE A 99 -14.07 -10.85 15.33
CA PHE A 99 -14.57 -10.79 13.96
C PHE A 99 -14.33 -9.40 13.35
N LEU A 100 -13.74 -9.39 12.16
CA LEU A 100 -13.39 -8.17 11.42
C LEU A 100 -14.51 -7.89 10.40
N ALA A 101 -15.41 -7.00 10.74
CA ALA A 101 -16.63 -6.75 9.96
C ALA A 101 -16.40 -5.77 8.80
N THR A 102 -15.43 -4.88 8.94
CA THR A 102 -15.15 -3.82 7.98
C THR A 102 -13.84 -4.04 7.23
N SER A 103 -13.71 -3.41 6.06
CA SER A 103 -12.46 -3.43 5.28
C SER A 103 -11.28 -2.84 6.07
N ALA A 104 -11.52 -1.75 6.81
CA ALA A 104 -10.48 -1.12 7.64
C ALA A 104 -10.02 -2.03 8.78
N GLU A 105 -10.95 -2.75 9.43
CA GLU A 105 -10.60 -3.75 10.45
C GLU A 105 -9.81 -4.91 9.85
N SER A 106 -10.18 -5.38 8.67
CA SER A 106 -9.50 -6.49 7.98
C SER A 106 -8.04 -6.15 7.65
N GLU A 107 -7.71 -4.89 7.39
CA GLU A 107 -6.34 -4.42 7.18
C GLU A 107 -5.47 -4.58 8.43
N THR A 108 -6.06 -4.70 9.62
CA THR A 108 -5.33 -4.88 10.89
C THR A 108 -4.99 -6.34 11.23
N ILE A 109 -5.40 -7.31 10.41
CA ILE A 109 -5.27 -8.75 10.73
C ILE A 109 -3.85 -9.16 11.08
N ILE A 110 -2.83 -8.64 10.38
CA ILE A 110 -1.43 -8.97 10.65
C ILE A 110 -0.97 -8.48 12.02
N ILE A 111 -1.47 -7.33 12.48
CA ILE A 111 -1.19 -6.77 13.80
C ILE A 111 -1.82 -7.65 14.88
N LYS A 112 -3.08 -8.08 14.67
CA LYS A 112 -3.79 -8.96 15.61
C LYS A 112 -3.16 -10.35 15.69
N LEU A 113 -2.66 -10.88 14.58
CA LEU A 113 -1.90 -12.13 14.56
C LEU A 113 -0.56 -11.99 15.29
N ALA A 114 0.15 -10.88 15.11
CA ALA A 114 1.38 -10.58 15.84
C ALA A 114 1.13 -10.44 17.34
N ASP A 115 0.04 -9.78 17.75
CA ASP A 115 -0.38 -9.70 19.14
C ASP A 115 -0.68 -11.08 19.74
N LEU A 116 -1.45 -11.90 19.03
CA LEU A 116 -1.73 -13.28 19.44
C LEU A 116 -0.45 -14.11 19.59
N MET A 117 0.51 -13.96 18.65
CA MET A 117 1.80 -14.66 18.75
C MET A 117 2.57 -14.21 19.98
N SER A 118 2.53 -12.94 20.34
CA SER A 118 3.30 -12.40 21.48
C SER A 118 2.91 -13.00 22.82
N GLN A 119 1.68 -13.52 22.92
CA GLN A 119 1.13 -14.14 24.14
C GLN A 119 1.65 -15.59 24.37
N HIS A 120 2.34 -16.18 23.40
CA HIS A 120 2.76 -17.59 23.44
C HIS A 120 4.26 -17.79 23.76
N GLY A 121 4.88 -16.86 24.47
CA GLY A 121 6.25 -16.95 24.96
C GLY A 121 7.20 -15.93 24.35
N VAL A 122 8.36 -15.78 25.00
CA VAL A 122 9.31 -14.70 24.70
C VAL A 122 9.81 -14.75 23.25
N LEU A 123 10.12 -15.94 22.73
CA LEU A 123 10.60 -16.08 21.34
C LEU A 123 9.58 -15.59 20.33
N LEU A 124 8.31 -15.97 20.50
CA LEU A 124 7.23 -15.54 19.60
C LEU A 124 6.90 -14.05 19.79
N ALA A 125 7.06 -13.52 20.99
CA ALA A 125 6.94 -12.07 21.23
C ALA A 125 8.04 -11.28 20.50
N VAL A 126 9.28 -11.76 20.50
CA VAL A 126 10.38 -11.14 19.74
C VAL A 126 10.10 -11.21 18.24
N MET A 127 9.62 -12.35 17.72
CA MET A 127 9.23 -12.47 16.30
C MET A 127 8.10 -11.52 15.92
N ALA A 128 7.08 -11.39 16.77
CA ALA A 128 6.00 -10.42 16.57
C ALA A 128 6.53 -8.98 16.53
N GLY A 129 7.45 -8.63 17.42
CA GLY A 129 8.12 -7.34 17.42
C GLY A 129 8.91 -7.07 16.13
N ILE A 130 9.62 -8.08 15.61
CA ILE A 130 10.34 -7.97 14.33
C ILE A 130 9.37 -7.73 13.17
N ILE A 131 8.24 -8.45 13.13
CA ILE A 131 7.20 -8.27 12.09
C ILE A 131 6.66 -6.84 12.12
N LEU A 132 6.25 -6.36 13.30
CA LEU A 132 5.69 -5.01 13.46
C LEU A 132 6.73 -3.93 13.13
N SER A 133 7.99 -4.11 13.55
CA SER A 133 9.08 -3.20 13.20
C SER A 133 9.35 -3.19 11.69
N GLY A 134 9.26 -4.33 11.03
CA GLY A 134 9.40 -4.45 9.58
C GLY A 134 8.30 -3.71 8.82
N ILE A 135 7.04 -3.80 9.27
CA ILE A 135 5.91 -3.05 8.71
C ILE A 135 6.14 -1.54 8.85
N LEU A 136 6.53 -1.11 10.05
CA LEU A 136 6.81 0.31 10.32
C LEU A 136 7.97 0.82 9.45
N ALA A 137 9.07 0.08 9.36
CA ALA A 137 10.23 0.43 8.54
C ALA A 137 9.86 0.55 7.05
N ALA A 138 9.05 -0.37 6.52
CA ALA A 138 8.59 -0.33 5.13
C ALA A 138 7.72 0.91 4.87
N THR A 139 6.81 1.23 5.79
CA THR A 139 5.96 2.42 5.71
C THR A 139 6.79 3.71 5.75
N MET A 140 7.74 3.81 6.68
CA MET A 140 8.63 4.99 6.80
C MET A 140 9.48 5.18 5.56
N SER A 141 10.08 4.13 5.01
CA SER A 141 10.89 4.18 3.79
C SER A 141 10.11 4.70 2.58
N THR A 142 8.85 4.30 2.45
CA THR A 142 7.98 4.75 1.36
C THR A 142 7.54 6.20 1.57
N ALA A 143 7.12 6.55 2.79
CA ALA A 143 6.71 7.92 3.13
C ALA A 143 7.84 8.92 2.91
N ASP A 144 9.07 8.59 3.31
CA ASP A 144 10.25 9.43 3.10
C ASP A 144 10.49 9.71 1.61
N SER A 145 10.47 8.69 0.78
CA SER A 145 10.64 8.82 -0.67
C SER A 145 9.56 9.69 -1.31
N GLN A 146 8.30 9.56 -0.89
CA GLN A 146 7.18 10.35 -1.40
C GLN A 146 7.24 11.80 -0.95
N LEU A 147 7.58 12.04 0.32
CA LEU A 147 7.71 13.38 0.88
C LEU A 147 8.85 14.16 0.21
N LEU A 148 9.99 13.50 -0.03
CA LEU A 148 11.11 14.12 -0.75
C LEU A 148 10.75 14.48 -2.20
N ALA A 149 10.08 13.58 -2.91
CA ALA A 149 9.63 13.86 -4.28
C ALA A 149 8.63 15.02 -4.30
N ALA A 150 7.64 15.03 -3.42
CA ALA A 150 6.66 16.10 -3.33
C ALA A 150 7.29 17.45 -2.93
N ALA A 151 8.24 17.44 -1.99
CA ALA A 151 8.95 18.63 -1.58
C ALA A 151 9.80 19.23 -2.71
N SER A 152 10.46 18.38 -3.50
CA SER A 152 11.21 18.80 -4.69
C SER A 152 10.28 19.41 -5.74
N SER A 153 9.17 18.75 -6.06
CA SER A 153 8.21 19.23 -7.04
C SER A 153 7.61 20.58 -6.64
N VAL A 154 7.29 20.80 -5.37
CA VAL A 154 6.77 22.11 -4.93
C VAL A 154 7.86 23.17 -4.94
N SER A 155 9.04 22.90 -4.39
CA SER A 155 10.08 23.92 -4.21
C SER A 155 10.83 24.25 -5.51
N GLN A 156 11.03 23.30 -6.38
CA GLN A 156 11.77 23.49 -7.64
C GLN A 156 10.83 23.69 -8.83
N ASP A 157 9.93 22.74 -9.08
CA ASP A 157 9.12 22.77 -10.30
C ASP A 157 8.03 23.86 -10.21
N LEU A 158 7.30 23.91 -9.09
CA LEU A 158 6.22 24.87 -8.93
C LEU A 158 6.74 26.28 -8.63
N MET A 159 7.54 26.43 -7.55
CA MET A 159 7.95 27.76 -7.11
C MET A 159 9.01 28.39 -8.04
N GLN A 160 10.04 27.66 -8.44
CA GLN A 160 11.11 28.22 -9.27
C GLN A 160 10.77 28.22 -10.75
N HIS A 161 10.31 27.09 -11.31
CA HIS A 161 10.08 27.00 -12.76
C HIS A 161 8.73 27.58 -13.19
N SER A 162 7.63 27.24 -12.48
CA SER A 162 6.29 27.69 -12.88
C SER A 162 5.99 29.13 -12.46
N PHE A 163 6.29 29.50 -11.22
CA PHE A 163 6.08 30.87 -10.73
C PHE A 163 7.27 31.80 -10.94
N GLY A 164 8.41 31.31 -11.42
CA GLY A 164 9.60 32.11 -11.70
C GLY A 164 10.24 32.74 -10.46
N ILE A 165 9.94 32.24 -9.25
CA ILE A 165 10.46 32.78 -8.00
C ILE A 165 11.95 32.45 -7.90
N LYS A 166 12.81 33.45 -8.03
CA LYS A 166 14.26 33.27 -7.84
C LYS A 166 14.58 33.01 -6.38
N MET A 167 14.92 31.78 -6.06
CA MET A 167 15.33 31.37 -4.72
C MET A 167 16.81 30.98 -4.71
N ASN A 168 17.50 31.36 -3.64
CA ASN A 168 18.83 30.84 -3.37
C ASN A 168 18.74 29.43 -2.76
N GLN A 169 19.84 28.72 -2.68
CA GLN A 169 19.88 27.34 -2.16
C GLN A 169 19.31 27.20 -0.75
N ARG A 170 19.52 28.19 0.15
CA ARG A 170 18.98 28.18 1.50
C ARG A 170 17.45 28.31 1.51
N THR A 171 16.93 29.24 0.71
CA THR A 171 15.48 29.46 0.60
C THR A 171 14.77 28.24 -0.03
N THR A 172 15.37 27.64 -1.06
CA THR A 172 14.85 26.40 -1.67
C THR A 172 14.79 25.27 -0.64
N MET A 173 15.84 25.12 0.17
CA MET A 173 15.84 24.10 1.24
C MET A 173 14.80 24.38 2.32
N LEU A 174 14.58 25.64 2.72
CA LEU A 174 13.55 26.01 3.67
C LEU A 174 12.14 25.74 3.10
N ALA A 175 11.91 26.11 1.83
CA ALA A 175 10.65 25.81 1.13
C ALA A 175 10.38 24.30 1.07
N ALA A 176 11.38 23.48 0.73
CA ALA A 176 11.25 22.04 0.72
C ALA A 176 10.89 21.48 2.13
N ARG A 177 11.57 21.93 3.17
CA ARG A 177 11.27 21.52 4.57
C ARG A 177 9.85 21.94 4.99
N ALA A 178 9.45 23.16 4.68
CA ALA A 178 8.09 23.64 4.97
C ALA A 178 7.05 22.79 4.23
N THR A 179 7.30 22.43 2.97
CA THR A 179 6.43 21.55 2.19
C THR A 179 6.29 20.18 2.85
N VAL A 180 7.40 19.56 3.28
CA VAL A 180 7.36 18.25 3.98
C VAL A 180 6.48 18.36 5.24
N ILE A 181 6.66 19.40 6.05
CA ILE A 181 5.87 19.60 7.28
C ILE A 181 4.38 19.80 6.94
N CYS A 182 4.07 20.62 5.94
CA CYS A 182 2.68 20.85 5.53
C CYS A 182 2.01 19.54 5.05
N ILE A 183 2.70 18.76 4.22
CA ILE A 183 2.16 17.48 3.71
C ILE A 183 2.00 16.49 4.85
N ALA A 184 2.95 16.42 5.79
CA ALA A 184 2.86 15.55 6.96
C ALA A 184 1.66 15.92 7.85
N ILE A 185 1.41 17.21 8.09
CA ILE A 185 0.23 17.67 8.85
C ILE A 185 -1.07 17.29 8.12
N ILE A 186 -1.15 17.51 6.80
CA ILE A 186 -2.32 17.13 6.01
C ILE A 186 -2.52 15.60 6.08
N GLY A 187 -1.45 14.83 5.96
CA GLY A 187 -1.50 13.36 6.08
C GLY A 187 -2.00 12.91 7.45
N MET A 188 -1.53 13.54 8.54
CA MET A 188 -2.02 13.25 9.90
C MET A 188 -3.52 13.55 10.05
N VAL A 189 -3.99 14.67 9.50
CA VAL A 189 -5.41 15.04 9.54
C VAL A 189 -6.27 14.05 8.77
N LEU A 190 -5.82 13.62 7.58
CA LEU A 190 -6.50 12.62 6.77
C LEU A 190 -6.51 11.23 7.42
N ALA A 191 -5.46 10.89 8.15
CA ALA A 191 -5.32 9.63 8.86
C ALA A 191 -5.99 9.61 10.25
N TRP A 192 -6.65 10.70 10.65
CA TRP A 192 -7.28 10.83 11.98
C TRP A 192 -8.46 9.89 12.19
N ASP A 193 -9.17 9.53 11.12
CA ASP A 193 -10.28 8.60 11.20
C ASP A 193 -9.78 7.14 11.16
N PRO A 194 -9.84 6.39 12.27
CA PRO A 194 -9.39 5.00 12.33
C PRO A 194 -10.25 4.03 11.50
N ASN A 195 -11.44 4.46 11.07
CA ASN A 195 -12.32 3.66 10.22
C ASN A 195 -12.06 3.87 8.72
N SER A 196 -11.14 4.77 8.39
CA SER A 196 -10.73 4.99 7.00
C SER A 196 -9.90 3.82 6.50
N SER A 197 -10.37 3.15 5.43
CA SER A 197 -9.58 2.11 4.76
C SER A 197 -8.42 2.74 3.98
N VAL A 198 -7.21 2.32 4.29
CA VAL A 198 -5.99 2.74 3.58
C VAL A 198 -6.07 2.36 2.10
N PHE A 199 -6.59 1.17 1.81
CA PHE A 199 -6.81 0.69 0.45
C PHE A 199 -7.70 1.64 -0.36
N ARG A 200 -8.75 2.19 0.24
CA ARG A 200 -9.67 3.13 -0.43
C ARG A 200 -8.99 4.45 -0.79
N VAL A 201 -8.20 5.00 0.13
CA VAL A 201 -7.44 6.24 -0.08
C VAL A 201 -6.40 6.04 -1.19
N VAL A 202 -5.65 4.94 -1.12
CA VAL A 202 -4.65 4.58 -2.12
C VAL A 202 -5.28 4.35 -3.48
N SER A 203 -6.41 3.62 -3.56
CA SER A 203 -7.13 3.37 -4.81
C SER A 203 -7.56 4.66 -5.51
N PHE A 204 -8.02 5.64 -4.77
CA PHE A 204 -8.39 6.95 -5.30
C PHE A 204 -7.17 7.66 -5.92
N ALA A 205 -6.05 7.70 -5.22
CA ALA A 205 -4.81 8.30 -5.72
C ALA A 205 -4.29 7.58 -6.97
N TRP A 206 -4.29 6.24 -6.96
CA TRP A 206 -3.87 5.43 -8.11
C TRP A 206 -4.76 5.62 -9.33
N ALA A 207 -6.07 5.72 -9.14
CA ALA A 207 -7.00 6.00 -10.22
C ALA A 207 -6.73 7.37 -10.86
N GLY A 208 -6.44 8.39 -10.04
CA GLY A 208 -6.07 9.72 -10.53
C GLY A 208 -4.77 9.70 -11.35
N PHE A 209 -3.73 9.04 -10.86
CA PHE A 209 -2.47 8.89 -11.59
C PHE A 209 -2.64 8.06 -12.87
N GLY A 210 -3.40 6.96 -12.80
CA GLY A 210 -3.69 6.13 -13.97
C GLY A 210 -4.47 6.89 -15.05
N ALA A 211 -5.44 7.70 -14.67
CA ALA A 211 -6.20 8.52 -15.60
C ALA A 211 -5.36 9.64 -16.22
N ALA A 212 -4.46 10.27 -15.45
CA ALA A 212 -3.63 11.37 -15.93
C ALA A 212 -2.48 10.90 -16.84
N PHE A 213 -1.80 9.82 -16.48
CA PHE A 213 -0.56 9.39 -17.13
C PHE A 213 -0.74 8.15 -18.01
N GLY A 214 -1.71 7.26 -17.73
CA GLY A 214 -1.94 6.04 -18.49
C GLY A 214 -2.12 6.28 -19.99
N PRO A 215 -3.00 7.20 -20.44
CA PRO A 215 -3.22 7.44 -21.86
C PRO A 215 -2.01 8.00 -22.62
N VAL A 216 -1.06 8.61 -21.91
CA VAL A 216 0.18 9.16 -22.51
C VAL A 216 1.23 8.07 -22.70
N MET A 217 1.16 7.00 -21.91
CA MET A 217 2.15 5.92 -21.89
C MET A 217 1.73 4.70 -22.73
N LEU A 218 0.47 4.61 -23.11
CA LEU A 218 -0.10 3.57 -23.97
C LEU A 218 -0.13 4.01 -25.43
#